data_bdca4b3a87e628982382ee534b69641e
#
_entry.id   bdca4b3a87e628982382ee534b69641e
#
_cell.length_a   1.000
_cell.length_b   1.000
_cell.length_c   1.000
_cell.angle_alpha   90.00
_cell.angle_beta   90.00
_cell.angle_gamma   90.00
#
_symmetry.space_group_name_H-M   'P 1'
#
loop_
_entity.id
_entity.type
_entity.pdbx_description
1 polymer ?
#
loop_
_entity_poly.entity_id
_entity_poly.type
_entity_poly.pdbx_seq_one_letter_code
_entity_poly.pdbx_strand_id
1 'polypeptide(L)'
;MFKFSKKMMYAIEAVLEIAKASDSTPIRSKHIAKVHDIPERYLEQVMQRLVRAKILIGVRGPRGGYILGRPAEDITVADIVDIVRKLDQTDEKRKKKMPATIGAASLIPVLESFNTEIMAKLGTIPLVNLFDQANNNSASAQGVKLAG
;
A
#
# COMPACT_ATOMS: atom_id res chain seq x y z
N MET A 1 -9.71 4.72 -13.72
CA MET A 1 -10.32 5.35 -12.54
C MET A 1 -9.57 4.89 -11.29
N PHE A 2 -9.34 5.79 -10.36
CA PHE A 2 -8.73 5.41 -9.08
C PHE A 2 -9.68 4.46 -8.34
N LYS A 3 -9.17 3.32 -7.95
CA LYS A 3 -9.95 2.28 -7.29
C LYS A 3 -9.17 1.79 -6.08
N PHE A 4 -9.74 1.94 -4.91
CA PHE A 4 -9.20 1.28 -3.73
C PHE A 4 -9.45 -0.23 -3.84
N SER A 5 -8.38 -0.98 -4.06
CA SER A 5 -8.44 -2.44 -4.14
C SER A 5 -7.98 -3.08 -2.84
N LYS A 6 -8.41 -4.32 -2.60
CA LYS A 6 -7.83 -5.15 -1.51
C LYS A 6 -6.31 -5.24 -1.61
N LYS A 7 -5.78 -5.25 -2.82
CA LYS A 7 -4.34 -5.29 -3.08
C LYS A 7 -3.60 -4.07 -2.53
N MET A 8 -4.19 -2.88 -2.65
CA MET A 8 -3.64 -1.66 -2.03
C MET A 8 -3.63 -1.77 -0.51
N MET A 9 -4.72 -2.26 0.08
CA MET A 9 -4.79 -2.49 1.53
C MET A 9 -3.73 -3.48 1.98
N TYR A 10 -3.55 -4.59 1.28
CA TYR A 10 -2.53 -5.59 1.61
C TYR A 10 -1.12 -5.01 1.59
N ALA A 11 -0.80 -4.19 0.60
CA ALA A 11 0.51 -3.55 0.51
C ALA A 11 0.75 -2.56 1.66
N ILE A 12 -0.25 -1.75 1.99
CA ILE A 12 -0.19 -0.80 3.10
C ILE A 12 -0.03 -1.55 4.44
N GLU A 13 -0.86 -2.58 4.69
CA GLU A 13 -0.77 -3.41 5.89
C GLU A 13 0.61 -4.05 6.05
N ALA A 14 1.18 -4.56 4.95
CA ALA A 14 2.51 -5.16 4.97
C ALA A 14 3.60 -4.16 5.38
N VAL A 15 3.58 -2.97 4.82
CA VAL A 15 4.58 -1.93 5.15
C VAL A 15 4.37 -1.40 6.56
N LEU A 16 3.11 -1.24 7.01
CA LEU A 16 2.80 -0.86 8.39
C LEU A 16 3.29 -1.90 9.40
N GLU A 17 3.12 -3.19 9.12
CA GLU A 17 3.59 -4.26 10.00
C GLU A 17 5.12 -4.23 10.15
N ILE A 18 5.83 -4.00 9.06
CA ILE A 18 7.29 -3.84 9.09
C ILE A 18 7.70 -2.57 9.85
N ALA A 19 6.97 -1.49 9.66
CA ALA A 19 7.24 -0.22 10.32
C ALA A 19 7.02 -0.26 11.85
N LYS A 20 6.14 -1.14 12.33
CA LYS A 20 5.93 -1.37 13.78
C LYS A 20 7.15 -1.94 14.49
N ALA A 21 8.02 -2.65 13.80
CA ALA A 21 9.26 -3.18 14.36
C ALA A 21 10.26 -2.04 14.58
N SER A 22 10.16 -1.41 15.74
CA SER A 22 10.88 -0.17 16.09
C SER A 22 12.40 -0.31 16.16
N ASP A 23 12.91 -1.53 16.25
CA ASP A 23 14.33 -1.87 16.39
C ASP A 23 14.96 -2.41 15.10
N SER A 24 14.28 -2.21 13.96
CA SER A 24 14.70 -2.73 12.65
C SER A 24 14.83 -4.26 12.61
N THR A 25 14.08 -4.97 13.44
CA THR A 25 13.99 -6.43 13.38
C THR A 25 13.31 -6.86 12.09
N PRO A 26 13.95 -7.71 11.27
CA PRO A 26 13.35 -8.15 10.01
C PRO A 26 12.06 -8.95 10.24
N ILE A 27 11.03 -8.63 9.47
CA ILE A 27 9.73 -9.31 9.49
C ILE A 27 9.59 -10.18 8.24
N ARG A 28 9.27 -11.44 8.44
CA ARG A 28 9.08 -12.39 7.34
C ARG A 28 7.74 -12.19 6.65
N SER A 29 7.73 -12.31 5.32
CA SER A 29 6.49 -12.23 4.52
C SER A 29 5.45 -13.25 4.96
N LYS A 30 5.84 -14.47 5.33
CA LYS A 30 4.93 -15.51 5.85
C LYS A 30 4.20 -15.06 7.13
N HIS A 31 4.89 -14.36 8.03
CA HIS A 31 4.27 -13.81 9.24
C HIS A 31 3.20 -12.77 8.87
N ILE A 32 3.54 -11.83 7.98
CA ILE A 32 2.62 -10.79 7.51
C ILE A 32 1.41 -11.42 6.82
N ALA A 33 1.63 -12.38 5.93
CA ALA A 33 0.56 -13.08 5.22
C ALA A 33 -0.41 -13.75 6.19
N LYS A 34 0.10 -14.39 7.23
CA LYS A 34 -0.70 -15.07 8.24
C LYS A 34 -1.49 -14.09 9.13
N VAL A 35 -0.85 -13.04 9.60
CA VAL A 35 -1.47 -12.05 10.52
C VAL A 35 -2.59 -11.27 9.83
N HIS A 36 -2.40 -10.92 8.57
CA HIS A 36 -3.32 -10.06 7.81
C HIS A 36 -4.18 -10.83 6.79
N ASP A 37 -4.12 -12.17 6.79
CA ASP A 37 -4.85 -13.02 5.84
C ASP A 37 -4.62 -12.61 4.38
N ILE A 38 -3.36 -12.39 4.03
CA ILE A 38 -2.93 -11.99 2.69
C ILE A 38 -2.43 -13.22 1.92
N PRO A 39 -2.85 -13.43 0.65
CA PRO A 39 -2.30 -14.51 -0.16
C PRO A 39 -0.77 -14.39 -0.32
N GLU A 40 -0.01 -15.40 0.11
CA GLU A 40 1.46 -15.36 0.13
C GLU A 40 2.06 -14.99 -1.22
N ARG A 41 1.57 -15.62 -2.30
CA ARG A 41 2.09 -15.38 -3.65
C ARG A 41 1.92 -13.92 -4.10
N TYR A 42 0.81 -13.30 -3.75
CA TYR A 42 0.57 -11.89 -4.04
C TYR A 42 1.51 -11.00 -3.20
N LEU A 43 1.61 -11.31 -1.92
CA LEU A 43 2.48 -10.55 -1.02
C LEU A 43 3.93 -10.58 -1.48
N GLU A 44 4.45 -11.73 -1.90
CA GLU A 44 5.81 -11.84 -2.44
C GLU A 44 6.05 -10.92 -3.64
N GLN A 45 5.10 -10.82 -4.56
CA GLN A 45 5.20 -9.92 -5.71
C GLN A 45 5.25 -8.46 -5.27
N VAL A 46 4.42 -8.07 -4.32
CA VAL A 46 4.40 -6.71 -3.76
C VAL A 46 5.71 -6.41 -3.05
N MET A 47 6.19 -7.33 -2.19
CA MET A 47 7.43 -7.15 -1.43
C MET A 47 8.63 -6.95 -2.35
N GLN A 48 8.74 -7.74 -3.43
CA GLN A 48 9.79 -7.57 -4.43
C GLN A 48 9.78 -6.20 -5.10
N ARG A 49 8.59 -5.67 -5.40
CA ARG A 49 8.45 -4.33 -5.99
C ARG A 49 8.81 -3.23 -5.00
N LEU A 50 8.41 -3.38 -3.74
CA LEU A 50 8.77 -2.45 -2.66
C LEU A 50 10.28 -2.40 -2.42
N VAL A 51 10.96 -3.56 -2.51
CA VAL A 51 12.44 -3.62 -2.43
C VAL A 51 13.08 -2.91 -3.62
N ARG A 52 12.61 -3.13 -4.84
CA ARG A 52 13.12 -2.42 -6.04
C ARG A 52 12.93 -0.91 -5.95
N ALA A 53 11.83 -0.46 -5.36
CA ALA A 53 11.55 0.95 -5.12
C ALA A 53 12.29 1.53 -3.90
N LYS A 54 13.12 0.73 -3.22
CA LYS A 54 13.89 1.12 -2.02
C LYS A 54 13.00 1.55 -0.83
N ILE A 55 11.74 1.14 -0.82
CA ILE A 55 10.85 1.30 0.33
C ILE A 55 11.17 0.26 1.39
N LEU A 56 11.52 -0.95 0.96
CA LEU A 56 11.97 -2.04 1.83
C LEU A 56 13.38 -2.50 1.47
N ILE A 57 14.02 -3.15 2.42
CA ILE A 57 15.27 -3.89 2.25
C ILE A 57 15.03 -5.33 2.66
N GLY A 58 15.44 -6.29 1.81
CA GLY A 58 15.43 -7.70 2.12
C GLY A 58 16.68 -8.08 2.91
N VAL A 59 16.50 -8.79 4.01
CA VAL A 59 17.57 -9.34 4.86
C VAL A 59 17.57 -10.85 4.72
N ARG A 60 18.71 -11.42 4.30
CA ARG A 60 18.88 -12.86 4.13
C ARG A 60 19.24 -13.55 5.44
N GLY A 61 19.02 -14.86 5.49
CA GLY A 61 19.44 -15.74 6.59
C GLY A 61 18.29 -16.26 7.44
N PRO A 62 18.61 -17.08 8.47
CA PRO A 62 17.59 -17.72 9.32
C PRO A 62 16.75 -16.72 10.14
N ARG A 63 17.31 -15.53 10.40
CA ARG A 63 16.61 -14.40 11.02
C ARG A 63 16.29 -13.29 10.01
N GLY A 64 16.22 -13.64 8.74
CA GLY A 64 15.94 -12.71 7.66
C GLY A 64 14.47 -12.31 7.59
N GLY A 65 14.18 -11.46 6.63
CA GLY A 65 12.87 -10.89 6.38
C GLY A 65 13.01 -9.55 5.70
N TYR A 66 12.14 -8.62 6.04
CA TYR A 66 12.13 -7.28 5.47
C TYR A 66 12.18 -6.22 6.57
N ILE A 67 12.92 -5.15 6.29
CA ILE A 67 12.97 -3.93 7.10
C ILE A 67 12.64 -2.73 6.21
N LEU A 68 12.34 -1.58 6.81
CA LEU A 68 12.18 -0.33 6.05
C LEU A 68 13.51 0.07 5.40
N GLY A 69 13.45 0.51 4.14
CA GLY A 69 14.61 1.01 3.39
C GLY A 69 14.91 2.48 3.64
N ARG A 70 13.99 3.18 4.27
CA ARG A 70 14.09 4.58 4.68
C ARG A 70 13.15 4.85 5.84
N PRO A 71 13.32 5.97 6.58
CA PRO A 71 12.46 6.29 7.71
C PRO A 71 10.97 6.31 7.33
N ALA A 72 10.10 5.86 8.22
CA ALA A 72 8.66 5.82 7.98
C ALA A 72 8.06 7.20 7.69
N GLU A 73 8.68 8.26 8.23
CA GLU A 73 8.32 9.67 7.96
C GLU A 73 8.52 10.06 6.50
N ASP A 74 9.47 9.40 5.82
CA ASP A 74 9.85 9.67 4.43
C ASP A 74 9.16 8.74 3.43
N ILE A 75 8.30 7.85 3.89
CA ILE A 75 7.46 6.99 3.07
C ILE A 75 6.05 7.54 3.07
N THR A 76 5.49 7.81 1.89
CA THR A 76 4.11 8.30 1.75
C THR A 76 3.16 7.19 1.33
N VAL A 77 1.87 7.37 1.57
CA VAL A 77 0.83 6.45 1.06
C VAL A 77 0.88 6.37 -0.46
N ALA A 78 1.16 7.48 -1.16
CA ALA A 78 1.31 7.50 -2.61
C ALA A 78 2.44 6.59 -3.10
N ASP A 79 3.56 6.51 -2.40
CA ASP A 79 4.68 5.65 -2.76
C ASP A 79 4.27 4.18 -2.85
N ILE A 80 3.47 3.73 -1.89
CA ILE A 80 2.98 2.34 -1.83
C ILE A 80 1.90 2.09 -2.88
N VAL A 81 0.92 3.00 -2.98
CA VAL A 81 -0.21 2.90 -3.91
C VAL A 81 0.27 2.86 -5.37
N ASP A 82 1.27 3.68 -5.72
CA ASP A 82 1.83 3.72 -7.07
C ASP A 82 2.43 2.36 -7.50
N ILE A 83 3.10 1.67 -6.57
CA ILE A 83 3.67 0.34 -6.82
C ILE A 83 2.57 -0.68 -7.14
N VAL A 84 1.48 -0.70 -6.36
CA VAL A 84 0.36 -1.62 -6.58
C VAL A 84 -0.34 -1.32 -7.91
N ARG A 85 -0.54 -0.04 -8.25
CA ARG A 85 -1.14 0.36 -9.52
C ARG A 85 -0.31 -0.10 -10.72
N LYS A 86 1.01 -0.02 -10.63
CA LYS A 86 1.92 -0.52 -11.67
C LYS A 86 1.86 -2.04 -11.83
N LEU A 87 1.67 -2.78 -10.74
CA LEU A 87 1.45 -4.23 -10.78
C LEU A 87 0.13 -4.55 -11.51
N ASP A 88 -0.95 -3.88 -11.14
CA ASP A 88 -2.26 -4.09 -11.74
C ASP A 88 -2.28 -3.74 -13.23
N GLN A 89 -1.60 -2.67 -13.66
CA GLN A 89 -1.47 -2.30 -15.06
C GLN A 89 -0.75 -3.36 -15.90
N THR A 90 0.17 -4.10 -15.31
CA THR A 90 0.85 -5.21 -16.00
C THR A 90 -0.14 -6.34 -16.30
N ASP A 91 -1.10 -6.58 -15.41
CA ASP A 91 -2.15 -7.57 -15.60
C ASP A 91 -3.26 -7.06 -16.55
N GLU A 92 -3.57 -5.76 -16.54
CA GLU A 92 -4.59 -5.14 -17.38
C GLU A 92 -4.17 -4.95 -18.86
N LYS A 93 -2.89 -4.84 -19.16
CA LYS A 93 -2.39 -4.82 -20.54
C LYS A 93 -2.76 -6.08 -21.33
N ARG A 94 -3.18 -7.14 -20.64
CA ARG A 94 -3.77 -8.36 -21.23
C ARG A 94 -5.27 -8.26 -21.47
N LYS A 95 -5.95 -7.24 -20.93
CA LYS A 95 -7.39 -7.00 -21.12
C LYS A 95 -7.62 -6.05 -22.32
N LYS A 96 -8.66 -6.31 -23.10
CA LYS A 96 -9.03 -5.56 -24.32
C LYS A 96 -8.96 -4.05 -24.09
N LYS A 97 -8.30 -3.32 -25.02
CA LYS A 97 -8.43 -1.86 -25.16
C LYS A 97 -9.91 -1.48 -25.24
N MET A 98 -10.31 -0.49 -24.45
CA MET A 98 -11.63 0.13 -24.63
C MET A 98 -11.77 0.68 -26.07
N PRO A 99 -12.93 0.51 -26.71
CA PRO A 99 -13.14 1.10 -28.02
C PRO A 99 -12.99 2.62 -27.98
N ALA A 100 -12.41 3.20 -29.02
CA ALA A 100 -12.26 4.64 -29.17
C ALA A 100 -13.63 5.29 -29.43
N THR A 101 -14.35 5.60 -28.37
CA THR A 101 -15.65 6.29 -28.44
C THR A 101 -15.49 7.76 -28.02
N ILE A 102 -16.42 8.60 -28.43
CA ILE A 102 -16.48 10.02 -28.04
C ILE A 102 -16.53 10.13 -26.49
N GLY A 103 -17.32 9.28 -25.83
CA GLY A 103 -17.41 9.22 -24.37
C GLY A 103 -16.07 8.88 -23.71
N ALA A 104 -15.34 7.89 -24.25
CA ALA A 104 -14.02 7.56 -23.74
C ALA A 104 -13.02 8.70 -23.95
N ALA A 105 -13.00 9.31 -25.13
CA ALA A 105 -12.10 10.41 -25.46
C ALA A 105 -12.31 11.66 -24.59
N SER A 106 -13.54 11.94 -24.19
CA SER A 106 -13.86 13.12 -23.34
C SER A 106 -13.76 12.83 -21.86
N LEU A 107 -14.12 11.63 -21.40
CA LEU A 107 -14.16 11.30 -19.97
C LEU A 107 -12.80 10.86 -19.42
N ILE A 108 -11.98 10.15 -20.21
CA ILE A 108 -10.68 9.66 -19.75
C ILE A 108 -9.77 10.77 -19.22
N PRO A 109 -9.58 11.92 -19.92
CA PRO A 109 -8.76 13.01 -19.40
C PRO A 109 -9.26 13.59 -18.08
N VAL A 110 -10.59 13.64 -17.88
CA VAL A 110 -11.19 14.09 -16.62
C VAL A 110 -10.86 13.12 -15.49
N LEU A 111 -11.00 11.81 -15.74
CA LEU A 111 -10.66 10.77 -14.75
C LEU A 111 -9.16 10.74 -14.44
N GLU A 112 -8.30 10.98 -15.42
CA GLU A 112 -6.86 11.11 -15.23
C GLU A 112 -6.50 12.32 -14.37
N SER A 113 -7.19 13.44 -14.55
CA SER A 113 -7.05 14.63 -13.70
C SER A 113 -7.38 14.29 -12.23
N PHE A 114 -8.48 13.61 -11.96
CA PHE A 114 -8.83 13.16 -10.61
C PHE A 114 -7.81 12.19 -10.03
N ASN A 115 -7.31 11.26 -10.84
CA ASN A 115 -6.24 10.35 -10.40
C ASN A 115 -5.00 11.14 -9.97
N THR A 116 -4.62 12.16 -10.72
CA THR A 116 -3.46 13.01 -10.39
C THR A 116 -3.69 13.75 -9.08
N GLU A 117 -4.87 14.31 -8.85
CA GLU A 117 -5.22 14.98 -7.60
C GLU A 117 -5.21 14.04 -6.40
N ILE A 118 -5.78 12.83 -6.56
CA ILE A 118 -5.78 11.81 -5.51
C ILE A 118 -4.35 11.40 -5.16
N MET A 119 -3.51 11.14 -6.14
CA MET A 119 -2.12 10.76 -5.92
C MET A 119 -1.31 11.89 -5.26
N ALA A 120 -1.54 13.14 -5.64
CA ALA A 120 -0.94 14.30 -5.00
C ALA A 120 -1.36 14.37 -3.52
N LYS A 121 -2.64 14.16 -3.22
CA LYS A 121 -3.15 14.13 -1.85
C LYS A 121 -2.54 13.00 -1.02
N LEU A 122 -2.47 11.79 -1.57
CA LEU A 122 -1.84 10.64 -0.92
C LEU A 122 -0.33 10.86 -0.69
N GLY A 123 0.32 11.64 -1.54
CA GLY A 123 1.72 12.03 -1.39
C GLY A 123 1.99 12.99 -0.23
N THR A 124 0.95 13.61 0.31
CA THR A 124 1.05 14.46 1.52
C THR A 124 0.84 13.69 2.82
N ILE A 125 0.56 12.40 2.76
CA ILE A 125 0.28 11.55 3.92
C ILE A 125 1.49 10.64 4.18
N PRO A 126 2.35 10.95 5.15
CA PRO A 126 3.40 10.04 5.57
C PRO A 126 2.80 8.77 6.18
N LEU A 127 3.51 7.66 6.04
CA LEU A 127 3.09 6.36 6.58
C LEU A 127 2.81 6.42 8.09
N VAL A 128 3.62 7.18 8.84
CA VAL A 128 3.46 7.36 10.28
C VAL A 128 2.10 7.93 10.68
N ASN A 129 1.50 8.77 9.85
CA ASN A 129 0.18 9.36 10.14
C ASN A 129 -0.95 8.31 10.15
N LEU A 130 -0.76 7.18 9.46
CA LEU A 130 -1.74 6.09 9.50
C LEU A 130 -1.79 5.41 10.86
N PHE A 131 -0.67 5.33 11.59
CA PHE A 131 -0.65 4.82 12.96
C PHE A 131 -1.46 5.72 13.90
N ASP A 132 -1.28 7.02 13.80
CA ASP A 132 -1.97 7.99 14.65
C ASP A 132 -3.48 7.96 14.39
N GLN A 133 -3.90 7.91 13.14
CA GLN A 133 -5.31 7.79 12.78
C GLN A 133 -5.94 6.47 13.26
N ALA A 134 -5.23 5.35 13.13
CA ALA A 134 -5.70 4.06 13.62
C ALA A 134 -5.89 4.06 15.13
N ASN A 135 -4.95 4.64 15.89
CA ASN A 135 -5.04 4.76 17.33
C ASN A 135 -6.21 5.66 17.76
N ASN A 136 -6.40 6.80 17.10
CA ASN A 136 -7.51 7.72 17.38
C ASN A 136 -8.87 7.07 17.09
N ASN A 137 -9.01 6.36 15.98
CA ASN A 137 -10.25 5.67 15.63
C ASN A 137 -10.56 4.52 16.59
N SER A 138 -9.55 3.78 17.02
CA SER A 138 -9.71 2.71 18.01
C SER A 138 -10.14 3.25 19.38
N ALA A 139 -9.56 4.36 19.82
CA ALA A 139 -9.95 5.04 21.05
C ALA A 139 -11.39 5.57 20.99
N SER A 140 -11.80 6.15 19.85
CA SER A 140 -13.17 6.63 19.64
C SER A 140 -14.19 5.48 19.63
N ALA A 141 -13.87 4.36 19.02
CA ALA A 141 -14.74 3.17 19.01
C ALA A 141 -14.90 2.56 20.41
N GLN A 142 -13.84 2.53 21.22
CA GLN A 142 -13.91 2.07 22.63
C GLN A 142 -14.70 3.04 23.49
N GLY A 143 -14.56 4.35 23.28
CA GLY A 143 -15.35 5.37 23.97
C GLY A 143 -16.86 5.24 23.72
N VAL A 144 -17.25 4.95 22.48
CA VAL A 144 -18.68 4.72 22.13
C VAL A 144 -19.22 3.45 22.77
N LYS A 145 -18.43 2.37 22.90
CA LYS A 145 -18.87 1.15 23.60
C LYS A 145 -19.03 1.31 25.10
N LEU A 146 -18.29 2.19 25.72
CA LEU A 146 -18.36 2.49 27.16
C LEU A 146 -19.51 3.46 27.51
N ALA A 147 -19.98 4.26 26.54
CA ALA A 147 -21.10 5.20 26.72
C ALA A 147 -22.47 4.58 26.44
N GLY A 148 -22.53 3.36 25.95
CA GLY A 148 -23.77 2.60 25.71
C GLY A 148 -23.97 1.52 26.74
#